data_3dbff3b15aabf6c22900c4986f7d9e1d
#
_entry.id   3dbff3b15aabf6c22900c4986f7d9e1d
#
_cell.length_a   1.000
_cell.length_b   1.000
_cell.length_c   1.000
_cell.angle_alpha   90.00
_cell.angle_beta   90.00
_cell.angle_gamma   90.00
#
_symmetry.space_group_name_H-M   'P 1'
#
loop_
_entity.id
_entity.type
_entity.pdbx_description
1 polymer ?
#
loop_
_entity_poly.entity_id
_entity_poly.type
_entity_poly.pdbx_seq_one_letter_code
_entity_poly.pdbx_strand_id
1 'polypeptide(L)'
;MRVRLELRDLPRFSLFPGQIVCVQGQNPSGHCLVARRVVAAAPPPMPTSPVSSPAFGALSMAIASGPFTCAGDLAYEPFDAMLAHCASTRPDVVVLLGPFVDAEHKTIRGEDDSHPLEASFEEVFAFGVRDRLEKFLDASADAGYAPSVVLMPSTRDATHDAVFPQPPLLADGSVEAPAGVVVACAPNPGTFTVNGVRVMACTQDVLRHLSAAEAARDAAPGGDRMARLVAHIPGQRSAYPLYPPARDACVDAALATHLTVDVTPDVMLLPSDLNPFAKIVPREAAHAAAANAPPLAGEDASAEDAFVAVNPGRLARGNVGGTLARVYVTEGAPEPGKGGKQPHVIAKRARVDIVRV
;
A
#
# COMPACT_ATOMS: atom_id res chain seq x y z
N MET A 1 -12.53 0.37 -32.06
CA MET A 1 -14.01 0.29 -32.09
C MET A 1 -14.51 0.78 -30.74
N ARG A 2 -15.56 1.61 -30.70
CA ARG A 2 -16.22 2.05 -29.46
C ARG A 2 -17.62 1.46 -29.43
N VAL A 3 -18.05 0.90 -28.32
CA VAL A 3 -19.39 0.32 -28.13
C VAL A 3 -19.96 0.94 -26.85
N ARG A 4 -21.20 1.41 -26.93
CA ARG A 4 -21.93 1.87 -25.76
C ARG A 4 -22.28 0.67 -24.89
N LEU A 5 -21.93 0.73 -23.59
CA LEU A 5 -22.27 -0.30 -22.62
C LEU A 5 -23.46 0.17 -21.77
N GLU A 6 -24.53 -0.63 -21.72
CA GLU A 6 -25.70 -0.39 -20.88
C GLU A 6 -25.67 -1.35 -19.68
N LEU A 7 -25.70 -0.78 -18.48
CA LEU A 7 -25.57 -1.50 -17.18
C LEU A 7 -26.89 -1.56 -16.41
N ARG A 8 -28.00 -1.17 -17.04
CA ARG A 8 -29.31 -1.02 -16.35
C ARG A 8 -29.81 -2.32 -15.69
N ASP A 9 -29.54 -3.45 -16.33
CA ASP A 9 -30.04 -4.77 -15.91
C ASP A 9 -29.11 -5.45 -14.90
N LEU A 10 -27.96 -4.83 -14.56
CA LEU A 10 -27.04 -5.35 -13.56
C LEU A 10 -27.49 -4.91 -12.16
N PRO A 11 -27.70 -5.82 -11.21
CA PRO A 11 -28.06 -5.48 -9.84
C PRO A 11 -26.89 -4.80 -9.11
N ARG A 12 -25.65 -5.16 -9.43
CA ARG A 12 -24.43 -4.54 -8.88
C ARG A 12 -23.35 -4.45 -9.95
N PHE A 13 -22.50 -3.45 -9.84
CA PHE A 13 -21.26 -3.32 -10.59
C PHE A 13 -20.34 -2.33 -9.90
N SER A 14 -19.04 -2.44 -10.20
CA SER A 14 -18.03 -1.45 -9.86
C SER A 14 -17.05 -1.38 -11.03
N LEU A 15 -17.04 -0.25 -11.70
CA LEU A 15 -16.28 -0.01 -12.91
C LEU A 15 -15.55 1.33 -12.79
N PHE A 16 -14.38 1.43 -13.40
CA PHE A 16 -13.60 2.66 -13.49
C PHE A 16 -12.91 2.77 -14.86
N PRO A 17 -12.50 3.95 -15.31
CA PRO A 17 -11.78 4.13 -16.56
C PRO A 17 -10.46 3.36 -16.59
N GLY A 18 -10.22 2.63 -17.68
CA GLY A 18 -9.03 1.77 -17.84
C GLY A 18 -9.19 0.33 -17.36
N GLN A 19 -10.28 0.02 -16.69
CA GLN A 19 -10.55 -1.34 -16.21
C GLN A 19 -10.76 -2.33 -17.38
N ILE A 20 -10.06 -3.46 -17.32
CA ILE A 20 -10.24 -4.57 -18.27
C ILE A 20 -11.25 -5.54 -17.69
N VAL A 21 -12.34 -5.76 -18.42
CA VAL A 21 -13.43 -6.64 -18.02
C VAL A 21 -13.94 -7.47 -19.19
N CYS A 22 -14.50 -8.64 -18.90
CA CYS A 22 -15.28 -9.41 -19.86
C CYS A 22 -16.77 -9.14 -19.62
N VAL A 23 -17.51 -8.80 -20.68
CA VAL A 23 -18.94 -8.51 -20.59
C VAL A 23 -19.71 -9.56 -21.38
N GLN A 24 -20.61 -10.25 -20.70
CA GLN A 24 -21.63 -11.08 -21.32
C GLN A 24 -22.93 -10.26 -21.48
N GLY A 25 -23.44 -10.16 -22.67
CA GLY A 25 -24.63 -9.34 -22.96
C GLY A 25 -25.20 -9.58 -24.33
N GLN A 26 -26.14 -8.74 -24.71
CA GLN A 26 -26.78 -8.75 -26.01
C GLN A 26 -26.62 -7.42 -26.71
N ASN A 27 -26.46 -7.45 -28.02
CA ASN A 27 -26.43 -6.24 -28.87
C ASN A 27 -27.65 -6.25 -29.82
N PRO A 28 -28.83 -5.89 -29.33
CA PRO A 28 -30.08 -5.99 -30.14
C PRO A 28 -30.15 -5.00 -31.30
N SER A 29 -29.43 -3.90 -31.22
CA SER A 29 -29.51 -2.82 -32.22
C SER A 29 -28.25 -2.64 -33.06
N GLY A 30 -27.18 -3.38 -32.78
CA GLY A 30 -25.85 -3.19 -33.39
C GLY A 30 -25.06 -1.98 -32.81
N HIS A 31 -25.67 -1.15 -31.97
CA HIS A 31 -25.09 0.09 -31.47
C HIS A 31 -24.71 0.08 -30.00
N CYS A 32 -25.27 -0.84 -29.21
CA CYS A 32 -25.01 -0.92 -27.78
C CYS A 32 -24.94 -2.39 -27.32
N LEU A 33 -24.14 -2.64 -26.29
CA LEU A 33 -24.09 -3.88 -25.57
C LEU A 33 -24.86 -3.75 -24.26
N VAL A 34 -26.00 -4.43 -24.15
CA VAL A 34 -26.76 -4.50 -22.89
C VAL A 34 -26.14 -5.60 -22.05
N ALA A 35 -25.45 -5.22 -20.98
CA ALA A 35 -24.75 -6.16 -20.11
C ALA A 35 -25.75 -6.96 -19.25
N ARG A 36 -25.58 -8.26 -19.25
CA ARG A 36 -26.25 -9.20 -18.31
C ARG A 36 -25.33 -9.64 -17.19
N ARG A 37 -24.01 -9.70 -17.50
CA ARG A 37 -22.98 -10.08 -16.54
C ARG A 37 -21.68 -9.36 -16.89
N VAL A 38 -20.98 -8.87 -15.88
CA VAL A 38 -19.59 -8.43 -15.99
C VAL A 38 -18.74 -9.43 -15.22
N VAL A 39 -17.66 -9.89 -15.85
CA VAL A 39 -16.71 -10.83 -15.26
C VAL A 39 -15.36 -10.13 -15.18
N ALA A 40 -14.84 -9.98 -13.97
CA ALA A 40 -13.49 -9.47 -13.76
C ALA A 40 -12.43 -10.56 -14.07
N ALA A 41 -11.21 -10.12 -14.35
CA ALA A 41 -10.07 -11.02 -14.43
C ALA A 41 -9.81 -11.69 -13.08
N ALA A 42 -9.34 -12.92 -13.09
CA ALA A 42 -8.91 -13.60 -11.88
C ALA A 42 -7.66 -12.91 -11.30
N PRO A 43 -7.65 -12.57 -10.01
CA PRO A 43 -6.46 -12.02 -9.37
C PRO A 43 -5.32 -13.05 -9.38
N PRO A 44 -4.05 -12.61 -9.28
CA PRO A 44 -2.91 -13.52 -9.22
C PRO A 44 -3.01 -14.42 -7.98
N PRO A 45 -2.29 -15.58 -8.00
CA PRO A 45 -2.29 -16.49 -6.86
C PRO A 45 -1.70 -15.83 -5.61
N MET A 46 -2.04 -16.38 -4.45
CA MET A 46 -1.38 -16.04 -3.20
C MET A 46 0.04 -16.62 -3.16
N PRO A 47 0.94 -16.07 -2.31
CA PRO A 47 2.28 -16.62 -2.15
C PRO A 47 2.21 -18.07 -1.68
N THR A 48 3.03 -18.92 -2.29
CA THR A 48 3.26 -20.28 -1.80
C THR A 48 4.59 -20.31 -1.08
N SER A 49 4.57 -20.35 0.23
CA SER A 49 5.82 -20.46 0.97
C SER A 49 6.39 -21.86 0.98
N PRO A 50 7.71 -22.02 0.85
CA PRO A 50 8.35 -23.28 1.13
C PRO A 50 8.20 -23.59 2.63
N VAL A 51 7.70 -24.76 2.90
CA VAL A 51 7.25 -25.29 4.19
C VAL A 51 8.36 -25.47 5.25
N SER A 52 9.60 -25.25 4.91
CA SER A 52 10.76 -25.68 5.70
C SER A 52 11.51 -24.53 6.39
N SER A 53 10.98 -23.31 6.41
CA SER A 53 11.65 -22.25 7.14
C SER A 53 11.16 -22.18 8.58
N PRO A 54 12.04 -22.34 9.59
CA PRO A 54 11.72 -22.01 10.97
C PRO A 54 11.41 -20.51 11.16
N ALA A 55 11.50 -19.71 10.08
CA ALA A 55 11.32 -18.26 10.03
C ALA A 55 9.87 -17.80 9.95
N PHE A 56 8.86 -18.67 10.00
CA PHE A 56 7.46 -18.29 10.19
C PHE A 56 7.15 -17.85 11.63
N GLY A 57 8.15 -17.25 12.29
CA GLY A 57 8.01 -16.65 13.59
C GLY A 57 7.08 -15.44 13.60
N ALA A 58 6.78 -14.99 14.78
CA ALA A 58 6.11 -13.72 14.99
C ALA A 58 6.87 -12.59 14.26
N LEU A 59 6.12 -11.69 13.64
CA LEU A 59 6.65 -10.51 12.96
C LEU A 59 5.89 -9.29 13.43
N SER A 60 6.58 -8.24 13.77
CA SER A 60 6.01 -6.93 14.07
C SER A 60 6.57 -5.86 13.14
N MET A 61 5.68 -5.06 12.54
CA MET A 61 6.05 -3.96 11.66
C MET A 61 5.41 -2.66 12.13
N ALA A 62 6.18 -1.56 12.13
CA ALA A 62 5.68 -0.20 12.25
C ALA A 62 5.73 0.46 10.87
N ILE A 63 4.60 1.00 10.40
CA ILE A 63 4.45 1.57 9.06
C ILE A 63 3.99 3.01 9.18
N ALA A 64 4.78 3.95 8.67
CA ALA A 64 4.43 5.35 8.59
C ALA A 64 4.52 5.85 7.16
N SER A 65 3.62 6.77 6.80
CA SER A 65 3.65 7.47 5.51
C SER A 65 3.71 8.97 5.73
N GLY A 66 4.58 9.61 4.97
CA GLY A 66 4.70 11.07 4.97
C GLY A 66 3.40 11.81 4.60
N PRO A 67 3.39 13.14 4.82
CA PRO A 67 4.56 13.94 5.21
C PRO A 67 5.02 13.63 6.65
N PHE A 68 6.33 13.80 6.89
CA PHE A 68 6.97 13.57 8.18
C PHE A 68 7.12 14.87 8.99
N THR A 69 6.68 16.00 8.41
CA THR A 69 6.65 17.34 9.04
C THR A 69 5.22 17.84 9.15
N CYS A 70 4.98 18.72 10.11
CA CYS A 70 3.77 19.52 10.13
C CYS A 70 3.78 20.57 9.01
N ALA A 71 2.63 21.13 8.66
CA ALA A 71 2.53 22.12 7.58
C ALA A 71 3.13 23.49 7.94
N GLY A 72 3.42 23.74 9.22
CA GLY A 72 3.92 25.02 9.73
C GLY A 72 5.43 25.17 9.72
N ASP A 73 6.18 24.07 9.71
CA ASP A 73 7.64 24.08 9.81
C ASP A 73 8.28 22.79 9.29
N LEU A 74 9.62 22.78 9.22
CA LEU A 74 10.43 21.63 8.86
C LEU A 74 11.15 21.03 10.10
N ALA A 75 10.51 21.04 11.28
CA ALA A 75 11.10 20.51 12.51
C ALA A 75 11.11 18.98 12.59
N TYR A 76 10.29 18.28 11.79
CA TYR A 76 10.16 16.82 11.77
C TYR A 76 9.72 16.20 13.12
N GLU A 77 9.00 16.95 13.96
CA GLU A 77 8.50 16.47 15.27
C GLU A 77 7.66 15.19 15.17
N PRO A 78 6.72 15.04 14.19
CA PRO A 78 5.98 13.80 14.05
C PRO A 78 6.89 12.60 13.74
N PHE A 79 8.00 12.81 13.02
CA PHE A 79 8.97 11.76 12.75
C PHE A 79 9.75 11.38 14.01
N ASP A 80 10.21 12.34 14.78
CA ASP A 80 10.87 12.10 16.07
C ASP A 80 9.95 11.32 17.04
N ALA A 81 8.66 11.70 17.11
CA ALA A 81 7.67 10.99 17.93
C ALA A 81 7.46 9.55 17.45
N MET A 82 7.43 9.31 16.14
CA MET A 82 7.34 7.97 15.57
C MET A 82 8.59 7.14 15.88
N LEU A 83 9.80 7.70 15.76
CA LEU A 83 11.05 7.01 16.11
C LEU A 83 11.11 6.66 17.61
N ALA A 84 10.68 7.57 18.48
CA ALA A 84 10.55 7.31 19.92
C ALA A 84 9.54 6.20 20.21
N HIS A 85 8.42 6.17 19.49
CA HIS A 85 7.46 5.07 19.57
C HIS A 85 8.09 3.74 19.14
N CYS A 86 8.86 3.71 18.06
CA CYS A 86 9.58 2.51 17.62
C CYS A 86 10.63 2.07 18.64
N ALA A 87 11.37 2.98 19.25
CA ALA A 87 12.34 2.67 20.31
C ALA A 87 11.67 1.98 21.51
N SER A 88 10.45 2.42 21.88
CA SER A 88 9.70 1.86 23.01
C SER A 88 9.05 0.51 22.70
N THR A 89 8.55 0.33 21.46
CA THR A 89 7.76 -0.86 21.07
C THR A 89 8.57 -1.93 20.34
N ARG A 90 9.78 -1.59 19.90
CA ARG A 90 10.77 -2.47 19.26
C ARG A 90 10.20 -3.34 18.13
N PRO A 91 9.61 -2.74 17.06
CA PRO A 91 9.15 -3.54 15.92
C PRO A 91 10.33 -4.16 15.18
N ASP A 92 10.15 -5.37 14.65
CA ASP A 92 11.18 -6.06 13.86
C ASP A 92 11.50 -5.29 12.56
N VAL A 93 10.50 -4.62 12.00
CA VAL A 93 10.64 -3.84 10.76
C VAL A 93 9.98 -2.47 10.90
N VAL A 94 10.68 -1.45 10.44
CA VAL A 94 10.17 -0.08 10.30
C VAL A 94 10.03 0.22 8.81
N VAL A 95 8.81 0.50 8.35
CA VAL A 95 8.52 0.83 6.94
C VAL A 95 8.18 2.31 6.85
N LEU A 96 9.00 3.06 6.14
CA LEU A 96 8.86 4.49 5.93
C LEU A 96 8.50 4.75 4.46
N LEU A 97 7.29 5.26 4.25
CA LEU A 97 6.72 5.56 2.94
C LEU A 97 6.70 7.08 2.75
N GLY A 98 7.34 7.60 1.71
CA GLY A 98 7.37 9.03 1.41
C GLY A 98 5.98 9.70 1.34
N PRO A 99 5.94 11.03 1.18
CA PRO A 99 7.07 11.92 0.92
C PRO A 99 7.90 12.18 2.18
N PHE A 100 9.22 12.19 2.02
CA PHE A 100 10.19 12.52 3.07
C PHE A 100 10.45 14.03 3.12
N VAL A 101 10.67 14.65 1.96
CA VAL A 101 10.70 16.10 1.77
C VAL A 101 9.52 16.45 0.88
N ASP A 102 8.42 16.85 1.49
CA ASP A 102 7.15 17.03 0.79
C ASP A 102 7.17 18.26 -0.12
N ALA A 103 7.15 18.03 -1.44
CA ALA A 103 7.10 19.10 -2.45
C ALA A 103 5.86 20.00 -2.33
N GLU A 104 4.82 19.57 -1.62
CA GLU A 104 3.63 20.38 -1.35
C GLU A 104 3.73 21.22 -0.07
N HIS A 105 4.82 21.08 0.71
CA HIS A 105 5.05 21.90 1.90
C HIS A 105 5.32 23.36 1.49
N LYS A 106 4.70 24.33 2.18
CA LYS A 106 4.79 25.76 1.82
C LYS A 106 6.22 26.27 1.73
N THR A 107 7.06 25.94 2.70
CA THR A 107 8.48 26.35 2.71
C THR A 107 9.25 25.70 1.55
N ILE A 108 8.98 24.42 1.22
CA ILE A 108 9.62 23.73 0.09
C ILE A 108 9.20 24.34 -1.25
N ARG A 109 7.93 24.79 -1.36
CA ARG A 109 7.42 25.49 -2.54
C ARG A 109 7.86 26.93 -2.67
N GLY A 110 8.50 27.49 -1.63
CA GLY A 110 8.88 28.90 -1.60
C GLY A 110 7.66 29.83 -1.44
N GLU A 111 6.58 29.36 -0.85
CA GLU A 111 5.36 30.14 -0.60
C GLU A 111 5.32 30.75 0.82
N ASP A 112 6.35 30.52 1.63
CA ASP A 112 6.50 31.07 2.97
C ASP A 112 7.56 32.18 2.99
N ASP A 113 7.11 33.41 2.76
CA ASP A 113 7.99 34.59 2.79
C ASP A 113 8.59 34.86 4.19
N SER A 114 7.98 34.31 5.25
CA SER A 114 8.44 34.51 6.61
C SER A 114 9.61 33.58 6.98
N HIS A 115 9.68 32.42 6.33
CA HIS A 115 10.70 31.39 6.56
C HIS A 115 11.19 30.84 5.21
N PRO A 116 11.98 31.64 4.46
CA PRO A 116 12.53 31.18 3.18
C PRO A 116 13.44 29.98 3.42
N LEU A 117 13.40 29.00 2.52
CA LEU A 117 14.26 27.84 2.58
C LEU A 117 15.69 28.24 2.18
N GLU A 118 16.64 28.16 3.13
CA GLU A 118 18.05 28.46 2.90
C GLU A 118 18.89 27.21 2.55
N ALA A 119 18.31 26.00 2.74
CA ALA A 119 18.95 24.71 2.50
C ALA A 119 18.50 24.10 1.17
N SER A 120 19.32 23.28 0.55
CA SER A 120 18.92 22.44 -0.57
C SER A 120 17.96 21.33 -0.11
N PHE A 121 17.21 20.72 -1.03
CA PHE A 121 16.30 19.63 -0.69
C PHE A 121 17.04 18.41 -0.14
N GLU A 122 18.26 18.15 -0.64
CA GLU A 122 19.15 17.10 -0.17
C GLU A 122 19.61 17.36 1.28
N GLU A 123 19.91 18.61 1.64
CA GLU A 123 20.23 18.98 3.01
C GLU A 123 19.01 18.84 3.92
N VAL A 124 17.81 19.23 3.44
CA VAL A 124 16.56 19.00 4.20
C VAL A 124 16.34 17.51 4.45
N PHE A 125 16.55 16.67 3.43
CA PHE A 125 16.48 15.22 3.61
C PHE A 125 17.53 14.71 4.59
N ALA A 126 18.75 15.21 4.52
CA ALA A 126 19.84 14.80 5.38
C ALA A 126 19.50 15.06 6.86
N PHE A 127 19.29 16.32 7.25
CA PHE A 127 19.01 16.63 8.65
C PHE A 127 17.60 16.22 9.08
N GLY A 128 16.63 16.23 8.17
CA GLY A 128 15.22 15.92 8.46
C GLY A 128 14.95 14.43 8.63
N VAL A 129 15.63 13.60 7.85
CA VAL A 129 15.33 12.15 7.79
C VAL A 129 16.56 11.31 8.10
N ARG A 130 17.64 11.43 7.30
CA ARG A 130 18.80 10.54 7.39
C ARG A 130 19.46 10.60 8.76
N ASP A 131 19.88 11.78 9.22
CA ASP A 131 20.63 11.94 10.47
C ASP A 131 19.79 11.53 11.71
N ARG A 132 18.46 11.72 11.64
CA ARG A 132 17.53 11.27 12.68
C ARG A 132 17.41 9.74 12.70
N LEU A 133 17.31 9.15 11.51
CA LEU A 133 17.22 7.70 11.35
C LEU A 133 18.51 7.03 11.84
N GLU A 134 19.66 7.53 11.44
CA GLU A 134 20.99 7.03 11.87
C GLU A 134 21.13 7.10 13.40
N LYS A 135 20.81 8.25 14.02
CA LYS A 135 20.80 8.38 15.49
C LYS A 135 19.87 7.38 16.17
N PHE A 136 18.68 7.15 15.59
CA PHE A 136 17.75 6.15 16.11
C PHE A 136 18.31 4.74 16.00
N LEU A 137 18.97 4.40 14.89
CA LEU A 137 19.56 3.09 14.66
C LEU A 137 20.74 2.82 15.61
N ASP A 138 21.62 3.81 15.80
CA ASP A 138 22.74 3.74 16.72
C ASP A 138 22.26 3.55 18.17
N ALA A 139 21.33 4.38 18.64
CA ALA A 139 20.76 4.28 19.97
C ALA A 139 19.99 2.96 20.17
N SER A 140 19.38 2.42 19.13
CA SER A 140 18.71 1.13 19.16
C SER A 140 19.71 -0.02 19.29
N ALA A 141 20.80 0.01 18.54
CA ALA A 141 21.87 -0.98 18.61
C ALA A 141 22.54 -0.99 19.99
N ASP A 142 22.83 0.17 20.57
CA ASP A 142 23.35 0.31 21.93
C ASP A 142 22.39 -0.30 22.99
N ALA A 143 21.09 -0.21 22.74
CA ALA A 143 20.04 -0.82 23.56
C ALA A 143 19.77 -2.29 23.24
N GLY A 144 20.58 -2.94 22.39
CA GLY A 144 20.42 -4.34 21.99
C GLY A 144 19.17 -4.59 21.12
N TYR A 145 18.77 -3.61 20.32
CA TYR A 145 17.67 -3.69 19.39
C TYR A 145 18.15 -3.35 17.96
N ALA A 146 17.91 -4.23 17.00
CA ALA A 146 18.38 -4.09 15.62
C ALA A 146 17.20 -4.24 14.64
N PRO A 147 16.42 -3.19 14.38
CA PRO A 147 15.31 -3.23 13.42
C PRO A 147 15.81 -3.28 11.98
N SER A 148 15.07 -3.93 11.10
CA SER A 148 15.21 -3.69 9.67
C SER A 148 14.39 -2.46 9.27
N VAL A 149 14.93 -1.64 8.35
CA VAL A 149 14.24 -0.43 7.84
C VAL A 149 14.02 -0.56 6.36
N VAL A 150 12.82 -0.23 5.90
CA VAL A 150 12.48 -0.13 4.47
C VAL A 150 12.05 1.29 4.16
N LEU A 151 12.75 1.92 3.22
CA LEU A 151 12.44 3.25 2.69
C LEU A 151 11.82 3.12 1.30
N MET A 152 10.73 3.84 1.03
CA MET A 152 10.10 3.89 -0.29
C MET A 152 9.77 5.34 -0.65
N PRO A 153 10.13 5.81 -1.87
CA PRO A 153 9.85 7.18 -2.30
C PRO A 153 8.36 7.43 -2.54
N SER A 154 8.03 8.70 -2.68
CA SER A 154 6.73 9.16 -3.19
C SER A 154 6.94 10.12 -4.36
N THR A 155 5.98 10.19 -5.27
CA THR A 155 6.00 11.20 -6.35
C THR A 155 5.89 12.64 -5.83
N ARG A 156 5.67 12.81 -4.54
CA ARG A 156 5.69 14.10 -3.83
C ARG A 156 7.04 14.40 -3.15
N ASP A 157 8.04 13.52 -3.25
CA ASP A 157 9.38 13.83 -2.73
C ASP A 157 10.08 14.86 -3.60
N ALA A 158 10.47 16.00 -3.03
CA ALA A 158 11.19 17.05 -3.73
C ALA A 158 12.62 16.64 -4.13
N THR A 159 13.16 15.59 -3.50
CA THR A 159 14.48 15.02 -3.76
C THR A 159 14.46 13.89 -4.79
N HIS A 160 13.32 13.61 -5.41
CA HIS A 160 13.18 12.50 -6.34
C HIS A 160 12.33 12.86 -7.56
N ASP A 161 12.39 12.05 -8.62
CA ASP A 161 11.57 12.24 -9.81
C ASP A 161 10.08 12.09 -9.50
N ALA A 162 9.26 13.07 -9.91
CA ALA A 162 7.82 13.08 -9.71
C ALA A 162 7.06 12.24 -10.77
N VAL A 163 7.67 11.19 -11.31
CA VAL A 163 7.11 10.31 -12.34
C VAL A 163 6.95 8.90 -11.77
N PHE A 164 5.79 8.32 -11.94
CA PHE A 164 5.47 6.98 -11.45
C PHE A 164 5.46 5.95 -12.60
N PRO A 165 6.02 4.75 -12.43
CA PRO A 165 6.71 4.23 -11.24
C PRO A 165 8.08 4.86 -10.99
N GLN A 166 8.56 4.79 -9.74
CA GLN A 166 9.81 5.39 -9.31
C GLN A 166 10.86 4.33 -8.96
N PRO A 167 12.14 4.57 -9.26
CA PRO A 167 13.23 3.77 -8.70
C PRO A 167 13.36 4.00 -7.19
N PRO A 168 14.20 3.22 -6.47
CA PRO A 168 14.51 3.48 -5.06
C PRO A 168 15.03 4.89 -4.82
N LEU A 169 14.66 5.48 -3.65
CA LEU A 169 15.02 6.86 -3.29
C LEU A 169 16.53 7.10 -3.20
N LEU A 170 17.24 6.13 -2.67
CA LEU A 170 18.68 6.22 -2.38
C LEU A 170 19.41 5.02 -2.95
N ALA A 171 20.67 5.19 -3.24
CA ALA A 171 21.58 4.08 -3.50
C ALA A 171 21.83 3.27 -2.20
N ASP A 172 22.19 2.01 -2.34
CA ASP A 172 22.57 1.18 -1.20
C ASP A 172 23.73 1.82 -0.42
N GLY A 173 23.63 1.81 0.92
CA GLY A 173 24.63 2.38 1.81
C GLY A 173 24.53 3.91 2.01
N SER A 174 23.50 4.57 1.48
CA SER A 174 23.30 6.02 1.66
C SER A 174 22.86 6.40 3.07
N VAL A 175 22.37 5.45 3.85
CA VAL A 175 22.07 5.58 5.29
C VAL A 175 23.04 4.68 6.03
N GLU A 176 23.82 5.25 6.94
CA GLU A 176 24.75 4.50 7.78
C GLU A 176 23.97 3.69 8.81
N ALA A 177 24.31 2.42 8.95
CA ALA A 177 23.63 1.53 9.86
C ALA A 177 24.61 0.67 10.66
N PRO A 178 24.34 0.46 11.95
CA PRO A 178 25.16 -0.44 12.80
C PRO A 178 25.15 -1.88 12.29
N ALA A 179 26.14 -2.65 12.72
CA ALA A 179 26.25 -4.06 12.36
C ALA A 179 24.98 -4.83 12.77
N GLY A 180 24.42 -5.59 11.85
CA GLY A 180 23.19 -6.37 12.06
C GLY A 180 21.88 -5.64 11.75
N VAL A 181 21.93 -4.33 11.48
CA VAL A 181 20.78 -3.55 11.00
C VAL A 181 20.76 -3.55 9.48
N VAL A 182 19.59 -3.76 8.90
CA VAL A 182 19.38 -3.71 7.44
C VAL A 182 18.56 -2.49 7.10
N VAL A 183 19.09 -1.61 6.25
CA VAL A 183 18.35 -0.52 5.65
C VAL A 183 18.22 -0.80 4.15
N ALA A 184 17.00 -1.01 3.68
CA ALA A 184 16.69 -1.32 2.29
C ALA A 184 15.86 -0.20 1.66
N CYS A 185 16.21 0.19 0.45
CA CYS A 185 15.42 1.15 -0.34
C CYS A 185 14.61 0.38 -1.40
N ALA A 186 13.29 0.51 -1.35
CA ALA A 186 12.38 -0.12 -2.30
C ALA A 186 11.94 0.86 -3.39
N PRO A 187 11.69 0.38 -4.63
CA PRO A 187 11.05 1.18 -5.67
C PRO A 187 9.57 1.45 -5.33
N ASN A 188 8.94 2.39 -6.01
CA ASN A 188 7.52 2.69 -5.89
C ASN A 188 6.78 2.42 -7.22
N PRO A 189 5.87 1.44 -7.31
CA PRO A 189 5.52 0.49 -6.27
C PRO A 189 6.64 -0.52 -6.03
N GLY A 190 6.67 -1.11 -4.84
CA GLY A 190 7.68 -2.10 -4.48
C GLY A 190 7.10 -3.29 -3.72
N THR A 191 7.81 -4.40 -3.81
CA THR A 191 7.49 -5.62 -3.06
C THR A 191 8.73 -6.10 -2.34
N PHE A 192 8.56 -6.47 -1.07
CA PHE A 192 9.62 -7.08 -0.26
C PHE A 192 9.06 -8.23 0.57
N THR A 193 9.93 -9.04 1.10
CA THR A 193 9.54 -10.20 1.92
C THR A 193 10.28 -10.16 3.24
N VAL A 194 9.56 -10.30 4.34
CA VAL A 194 10.13 -10.39 5.69
C VAL A 194 9.54 -11.63 6.36
N ASN A 195 10.39 -12.50 6.89
CA ASN A 195 9.98 -13.75 7.54
C ASN A 195 8.94 -14.55 6.73
N GLY A 196 9.08 -14.57 5.41
CA GLY A 196 8.15 -15.27 4.52
C GLY A 196 6.84 -14.52 4.23
N VAL A 197 6.57 -13.39 4.91
CA VAL A 197 5.44 -12.52 4.64
C VAL A 197 5.77 -11.60 3.47
N ARG A 198 5.00 -11.69 2.40
CA ARG A 198 5.15 -10.83 1.21
C ARG A 198 4.36 -9.54 1.38
N VAL A 199 5.06 -8.43 1.39
CA VAL A 199 4.50 -7.09 1.52
C VAL A 199 4.65 -6.35 0.19
N MET A 200 3.57 -5.75 -0.28
CA MET A 200 3.59 -4.80 -1.40
C MET A 200 3.22 -3.42 -0.85
N ALA A 201 3.93 -2.40 -1.29
CA ALA A 201 3.62 -1.02 -0.97
C ALA A 201 3.53 -0.16 -2.24
N CYS A 202 2.66 0.86 -2.21
CA CYS A 202 2.52 1.84 -3.28
C CYS A 202 2.19 3.18 -2.64
N THR A 203 3.07 4.17 -2.75
CA THR A 203 2.88 5.50 -2.16
C THR A 203 2.00 6.42 -3.01
N GLN A 204 1.76 6.07 -4.28
CA GLN A 204 0.75 6.76 -5.10
C GLN A 204 -0.63 6.53 -4.50
N ASP A 205 -1.43 7.61 -4.30
CA ASP A 205 -2.75 7.51 -3.68
C ASP A 205 -3.80 6.93 -4.64
N VAL A 206 -3.56 5.65 -5.01
CA VAL A 206 -4.43 4.91 -5.93
C VAL A 206 -5.86 4.77 -5.40
N LEU A 207 -6.03 4.66 -4.08
CA LEU A 207 -7.35 4.50 -3.46
C LEU A 207 -8.21 5.76 -3.63
N ARG A 208 -7.65 6.94 -3.42
CA ARG A 208 -8.33 8.22 -3.64
C ARG A 208 -8.68 8.39 -5.11
N HIS A 209 -7.76 8.06 -6.02
CA HIS A 209 -7.97 8.16 -7.45
C HIS A 209 -9.06 7.21 -7.94
N LEU A 210 -9.04 5.94 -7.54
CA LEU A 210 -10.09 4.98 -7.85
C LEU A 210 -11.43 5.41 -7.24
N SER A 211 -11.42 5.88 -5.98
CA SER A 211 -12.62 6.36 -5.28
C SER A 211 -13.30 7.53 -6.01
N ALA A 212 -12.53 8.41 -6.64
CA ALA A 212 -13.05 9.53 -7.42
C ALA A 212 -13.57 9.13 -8.81
N ALA A 213 -13.01 8.06 -9.38
CA ALA A 213 -13.30 7.63 -10.76
C ALA A 213 -14.29 6.46 -10.86
N GLU A 214 -14.53 5.76 -9.75
CA GLU A 214 -15.39 4.57 -9.69
C GLU A 214 -16.86 4.92 -9.96
N ALA A 215 -17.45 4.26 -10.95
CA ALA A 215 -18.90 4.17 -11.12
C ALA A 215 -19.37 2.85 -10.52
N ALA A 216 -20.10 2.90 -9.42
CA ALA A 216 -20.55 1.72 -8.72
C ALA A 216 -22.05 1.74 -8.47
N ARG A 217 -22.67 0.56 -8.53
CA ARG A 217 -24.00 0.27 -8.02
C ARG A 217 -23.88 -0.92 -7.08
N ASP A 218 -24.30 -0.75 -5.85
CA ASP A 218 -24.36 -1.85 -4.88
C ASP A 218 -25.82 -2.07 -4.50
N ALA A 219 -26.29 -3.29 -4.73
CA ALA A 219 -27.68 -3.67 -4.39
C ALA A 219 -27.85 -4.02 -2.90
N ALA A 220 -26.74 -4.23 -2.19
CA ALA A 220 -26.76 -4.54 -0.78
C ALA A 220 -26.32 -3.32 0.06
N PRO A 221 -27.18 -2.79 0.95
CA PRO A 221 -26.76 -1.78 1.92
C PRO A 221 -25.67 -2.38 2.82
N GLY A 222 -24.53 -1.67 2.96
CA GLY A 222 -23.46 -2.07 3.88
C GLY A 222 -22.25 -2.75 3.24
N GLY A 223 -22.12 -2.75 1.92
CA GLY A 223 -20.90 -3.23 1.24
C GLY A 223 -19.65 -2.42 1.64
N ASP A 224 -18.53 -3.12 1.89
CA ASP A 224 -17.26 -2.47 2.24
C ASP A 224 -16.62 -1.83 1.01
N ARG A 225 -16.82 -0.51 0.87
CA ARG A 225 -16.27 0.27 -0.24
C ARG A 225 -14.74 0.22 -0.29
N MET A 226 -14.07 0.28 0.87
CA MET A 226 -12.60 0.29 0.88
C MET A 226 -12.05 -1.08 0.45
N ALA A 227 -12.62 -2.16 0.94
CA ALA A 227 -12.25 -3.51 0.50
C ALA A 227 -12.47 -3.67 -1.02
N ARG A 228 -13.56 -3.13 -1.58
CA ARG A 228 -13.84 -3.15 -3.01
C ARG A 228 -12.80 -2.37 -3.82
N LEU A 229 -12.44 -1.14 -3.39
CA LEU A 229 -11.42 -0.33 -4.06
C LEU A 229 -10.05 -1.02 -4.06
N VAL A 230 -9.66 -1.57 -2.93
CA VAL A 230 -8.41 -2.36 -2.81
C VAL A 230 -8.42 -3.57 -3.73
N ALA A 231 -9.54 -4.28 -3.81
CA ALA A 231 -9.69 -5.48 -4.61
C ALA A 231 -9.49 -5.26 -6.13
N HIS A 232 -9.68 -4.02 -6.61
CA HIS A 232 -9.39 -3.67 -8.00
C HIS A 232 -7.89 -3.77 -8.35
N ILE A 233 -6.99 -3.55 -7.40
CA ILE A 233 -5.54 -3.58 -7.64
C ILE A 233 -5.08 -4.98 -8.06
N PRO A 234 -5.22 -6.03 -7.24
CA PRO A 234 -4.87 -7.38 -7.66
C PRO A 234 -5.80 -7.89 -8.77
N GLY A 235 -7.08 -7.50 -8.79
CA GLY A 235 -8.04 -7.89 -9.82
C GLY A 235 -7.67 -7.41 -11.22
N GLN A 236 -6.98 -6.29 -11.34
CA GLN A 236 -6.44 -5.78 -12.60
C GLN A 236 -4.94 -6.07 -12.77
N ARG A 237 -4.34 -6.77 -11.81
CA ARG A 237 -2.90 -7.10 -11.78
C ARG A 237 -2.00 -5.88 -11.96
N SER A 238 -2.42 -4.73 -11.42
CA SER A 238 -1.70 -3.47 -11.57
C SER A 238 -1.77 -2.67 -10.28
N ALA A 239 -0.63 -2.16 -9.82
CA ALA A 239 -0.55 -1.24 -8.68
C ALA A 239 -1.27 0.09 -8.93
N TYR A 240 -1.44 0.44 -10.21
CA TYR A 240 -2.20 1.63 -10.63
C TYR A 240 -3.04 1.33 -11.88
N PRO A 241 -4.25 0.79 -11.74
CA PRO A 241 -5.04 0.30 -12.86
C PRO A 241 -5.88 1.39 -13.57
N LEU A 242 -5.90 2.63 -13.05
CA LEU A 242 -6.68 3.73 -13.61
C LEU A 242 -6.04 4.27 -14.90
N TYR A 243 -6.84 4.38 -15.98
CA TYR A 243 -6.40 5.00 -17.23
C TYR A 243 -7.56 5.76 -17.92
N PRO A 244 -7.40 7.03 -18.32
CA PRO A 244 -6.21 7.85 -18.08
C PRO A 244 -5.94 8.04 -16.58
N PRO A 245 -4.68 8.29 -16.18
CA PRO A 245 -4.35 8.53 -14.78
C PRO A 245 -5.06 9.78 -14.24
N ALA A 246 -5.17 9.89 -12.93
CA ALA A 246 -5.67 11.08 -12.27
C ALA A 246 -4.80 12.30 -12.64
N ARG A 247 -5.35 13.50 -12.55
CA ARG A 247 -4.68 14.73 -13.01
C ARG A 247 -3.39 15.05 -12.27
N ASP A 248 -3.30 14.61 -11.02
CA ASP A 248 -2.17 14.78 -10.11
C ASP A 248 -1.23 13.55 -10.10
N ALA A 249 -1.40 12.61 -11.03
CA ALA A 249 -0.55 11.45 -11.19
C ALA A 249 0.15 11.50 -12.57
N CYS A 250 1.47 11.68 -12.55
CA CYS A 250 2.30 11.55 -13.74
C CYS A 250 2.75 10.10 -13.88
N VAL A 251 2.14 9.35 -14.82
CA VAL A 251 2.43 7.92 -15.03
C VAL A 251 3.16 7.74 -16.36
N ASP A 252 4.36 7.15 -16.30
CA ASP A 252 5.09 6.76 -17.51
C ASP A 252 4.59 5.40 -18.02
N ALA A 253 3.91 5.45 -19.14
CA ALA A 253 3.37 4.24 -19.79
C ALA A 253 4.47 3.30 -20.31
N ALA A 254 5.68 3.79 -20.60
CA ALA A 254 6.79 2.95 -21.03
C ALA A 254 7.28 2.02 -19.90
N LEU A 255 7.07 2.42 -18.65
CA LEU A 255 7.42 1.67 -17.46
C LEU A 255 6.25 0.86 -16.86
N ALA A 256 5.16 0.68 -17.59
CA ALA A 256 3.94 0.01 -17.11
C ALA A 256 4.19 -1.43 -16.60
N THR A 257 5.24 -2.10 -17.08
CA THR A 257 5.64 -3.44 -16.59
C THR A 257 6.01 -3.44 -15.10
N HIS A 258 6.54 -2.34 -14.58
CA HIS A 258 6.88 -2.18 -13.16
C HIS A 258 5.64 -1.98 -12.26
N LEU A 259 4.46 -1.74 -12.86
CA LEU A 259 3.19 -1.66 -12.14
C LEU A 259 2.53 -3.02 -11.96
N THR A 260 3.08 -4.09 -12.55
CA THR A 260 2.46 -5.41 -12.58
C THR A 260 2.46 -6.06 -11.20
N VAL A 261 1.32 -6.61 -10.82
CA VAL A 261 1.13 -7.44 -9.62
C VAL A 261 1.01 -8.90 -10.06
N ASP A 262 2.12 -9.63 -10.00
CA ASP A 262 2.18 -11.04 -10.45
C ASP A 262 1.71 -12.05 -9.41
N VAL A 263 1.83 -11.66 -8.12
CA VAL A 263 1.43 -12.46 -6.96
C VAL A 263 0.65 -11.55 -6.04
N THR A 264 -0.52 -11.98 -5.56
CA THR A 264 -1.28 -11.23 -4.55
C THR A 264 -0.45 -11.20 -3.27
N PRO A 265 -0.08 -10.03 -2.72
CA PRO A 265 0.74 -9.97 -1.51
C PRO A 265 -0.07 -10.40 -0.28
N ASP A 266 0.60 -10.82 0.79
CA ASP A 266 -0.04 -11.10 2.09
C ASP A 266 -0.51 -9.81 2.77
N VAL A 267 0.29 -8.76 2.63
CA VAL A 267 0.02 -7.42 3.17
C VAL A 267 0.21 -6.38 2.06
N MET A 268 -0.78 -5.53 1.88
CA MET A 268 -0.76 -4.45 0.92
C MET A 268 -0.82 -3.11 1.65
N LEU A 269 0.23 -2.31 1.52
CA LEU A 269 0.36 -0.99 2.14
C LEU A 269 -0.01 0.09 1.11
N LEU A 270 -1.11 0.77 1.36
CA LEU A 270 -1.70 1.76 0.44
C LEU A 270 -1.98 3.07 1.20
N PRO A 271 -0.95 3.87 1.50
CA PRO A 271 -1.15 5.16 2.15
C PRO A 271 -2.04 6.05 1.29
N SER A 272 -3.03 6.65 1.94
CA SER A 272 -4.05 7.46 1.27
C SER A 272 -4.49 8.61 2.17
N ASP A 273 -4.97 9.70 1.55
CA ASP A 273 -5.63 10.81 2.23
C ASP A 273 -7.05 10.45 2.71
N LEU A 274 -7.57 9.29 2.28
CA LEU A 274 -8.78 8.71 2.85
C LEU A 274 -8.56 8.32 4.32
N ASN A 275 -9.66 8.07 5.04
CA ASN A 275 -9.54 7.66 6.44
C ASN A 275 -8.67 6.41 6.59
N PRO A 276 -7.77 6.35 7.59
CA PRO A 276 -6.95 5.17 7.86
C PRO A 276 -7.82 3.92 8.08
N PHE A 277 -7.36 2.78 7.61
CA PHE A 277 -8.05 1.51 7.80
C PHE A 277 -7.10 0.32 7.75
N ALA A 278 -7.55 -0.78 8.34
CA ALA A 278 -7.02 -2.11 8.14
C ALA A 278 -8.17 -3.05 7.77
N LYS A 279 -8.03 -3.81 6.68
CA LYS A 279 -9.07 -4.67 6.13
C LYS A 279 -8.50 -6.02 5.73
N ILE A 280 -9.21 -7.08 6.05
CA ILE A 280 -9.01 -8.37 5.43
C ILE A 280 -9.83 -8.38 4.14
N VAL A 281 -9.16 -8.55 3.01
CA VAL A 281 -9.77 -8.52 1.68
C VAL A 281 -9.68 -9.94 1.09
N PRO A 282 -10.80 -10.64 0.90
CA PRO A 282 -10.81 -11.91 0.21
C PRO A 282 -10.29 -11.72 -1.22
N ARG A 283 -9.39 -12.58 -1.67
CA ARG A 283 -8.86 -12.51 -3.05
C ARG A 283 -9.98 -12.57 -4.08
N GLU A 284 -11.00 -13.36 -3.82
CA GLU A 284 -12.18 -13.46 -4.67
C GLU A 284 -13.07 -12.20 -4.64
N ALA A 285 -12.92 -11.30 -3.66
CA ALA A 285 -13.64 -10.03 -3.65
C ALA A 285 -13.29 -9.19 -4.90
N ALA A 286 -12.07 -9.34 -5.43
CA ALA A 286 -11.69 -8.74 -6.71
C ALA A 286 -12.52 -9.32 -7.88
N HIS A 287 -12.93 -10.56 -7.78
CA HIS A 287 -13.81 -11.22 -8.75
C HIS A 287 -15.27 -10.83 -8.55
N ALA A 288 -15.70 -10.74 -7.30
CA ALA A 288 -17.08 -10.42 -6.93
C ALA A 288 -17.43 -8.92 -7.08
N ALA A 289 -16.47 -8.02 -6.90
CA ALA A 289 -16.69 -6.58 -7.02
C ALA A 289 -17.07 -6.15 -8.45
N ALA A 290 -16.52 -6.80 -9.46
CA ALA A 290 -16.84 -6.54 -10.87
C ALA A 290 -17.87 -7.54 -11.43
N ALA A 291 -18.18 -8.63 -10.74
CA ALA A 291 -19.02 -9.68 -11.25
C ALA A 291 -20.38 -9.71 -10.54
N ASN A 292 -21.43 -9.79 -11.36
CA ASN A 292 -22.76 -10.27 -10.94
C ASN A 292 -22.77 -11.79 -10.73
N ALA A 293 -21.63 -12.38 -10.36
CA ALA A 293 -21.59 -13.79 -10.06
C ALA A 293 -22.08 -14.00 -8.62
N PRO A 294 -23.03 -14.92 -8.38
CA PRO A 294 -23.16 -15.51 -7.07
C PRO A 294 -21.79 -16.09 -6.69
N PRO A 295 -21.39 -16.09 -5.42
CA PRO A 295 -20.24 -16.88 -5.01
C PRO A 295 -20.41 -18.27 -5.60
N LEU A 296 -19.32 -18.83 -6.15
CA LEU A 296 -19.36 -20.19 -6.68
C LEU A 296 -19.92 -21.08 -5.57
N ALA A 297 -21.11 -21.64 -5.84
CA ALA A 297 -21.82 -22.42 -4.86
C ALA A 297 -20.98 -23.64 -4.49
N GLY A 298 -20.55 -23.71 -3.23
CA GLY A 298 -19.83 -24.85 -2.67
C GLY A 298 -18.43 -24.59 -2.12
N GLU A 299 -17.87 -23.41 -2.32
CA GLU A 299 -16.65 -23.04 -1.62
C GLU A 299 -17.00 -21.89 -0.68
N ASP A 300 -17.00 -22.15 0.61
CA ASP A 300 -16.83 -21.11 1.61
C ASP A 300 -15.63 -20.28 1.11
N ALA A 301 -15.83 -18.99 0.86
CA ALA A 301 -14.74 -18.06 0.61
C ALA A 301 -13.83 -18.16 1.83
N SER A 302 -12.93 -19.14 1.78
CA SER A 302 -12.18 -19.52 2.95
C SER A 302 -11.28 -18.34 3.22
N ALA A 303 -11.25 -17.90 4.47
CA ALA A 303 -10.26 -16.93 4.92
C ALA A 303 -8.82 -17.39 4.59
N GLU A 304 -8.67 -18.51 3.88
CA GLU A 304 -7.45 -19.08 3.36
C GLU A 304 -6.92 -18.34 2.13
N ASP A 305 -7.78 -17.62 1.41
CA ASP A 305 -7.44 -16.89 0.18
C ASP A 305 -7.74 -15.40 0.38
N ALA A 306 -7.16 -14.80 1.42
CA ALA A 306 -7.35 -13.39 1.75
C ALA A 306 -6.02 -12.72 2.08
N PHE A 307 -5.92 -11.43 1.82
CA PHE A 307 -4.78 -10.59 2.17
C PHE A 307 -5.19 -9.42 3.07
N VAL A 308 -4.22 -8.81 3.72
CA VAL A 308 -4.43 -7.66 4.59
C VAL A 308 -4.13 -6.38 3.83
N ALA A 309 -5.07 -5.46 3.74
CA ALA A 309 -4.87 -4.13 3.19
C ALA A 309 -4.81 -3.10 4.31
N VAL A 310 -3.81 -2.24 4.26
CA VAL A 310 -3.55 -1.24 5.29
C VAL A 310 -3.37 0.13 4.63
N ASN A 311 -4.19 1.09 5.04
CA ASN A 311 -3.92 2.51 4.90
C ASN A 311 -3.46 3.03 6.25
N PRO A 312 -2.16 3.32 6.46
CA PRO A 312 -1.67 3.83 7.74
C PRO A 312 -2.14 5.27 8.02
N GLY A 313 -2.71 5.95 7.03
CA GLY A 313 -2.92 7.38 7.04
C GLY A 313 -1.63 8.15 6.77
N ARG A 314 -1.59 9.40 7.21
CA ARG A 314 -0.40 10.26 7.14
C ARG A 314 0.16 10.48 8.53
N LEU A 315 1.49 10.50 8.65
CA LEU A 315 2.17 10.70 9.94
C LEU A 315 1.98 12.12 10.48
N ALA A 316 1.85 13.10 9.58
CA ALA A 316 1.44 14.46 9.92
C ALA A 316 0.21 14.87 9.11
N ARG A 317 -0.67 15.68 9.72
CA ARG A 317 -1.88 16.18 9.07
C ARG A 317 -2.12 17.63 9.46
N GLY A 318 -1.83 18.55 8.54
CA GLY A 318 -1.81 19.99 8.88
C GLY A 318 -0.74 20.26 9.94
N ASN A 319 -1.13 20.88 11.04
CA ASN A 319 -0.21 21.26 12.13
C ASN A 319 -0.24 20.28 13.32
N VAL A 320 -0.69 19.05 13.11
CA VAL A 320 -0.80 18.04 14.18
C VAL A 320 -0.24 16.70 13.73
N GLY A 321 0.20 15.89 14.68
CA GLY A 321 0.53 14.50 14.44
C GLY A 321 -0.67 13.72 13.92
N GLY A 322 -0.43 12.76 13.04
CA GLY A 322 -1.43 11.93 12.42
C GLY A 322 -1.44 10.51 12.94
N THR A 323 -1.26 9.53 12.04
CA THR A 323 -1.35 8.12 12.37
C THR A 323 -0.23 7.30 11.74
N LEU A 324 0.08 6.18 12.38
CA LEU A 324 0.90 5.10 11.85
C LEU A 324 0.15 3.77 12.00
N ALA A 325 0.53 2.74 11.27
CA ALA A 325 0.00 1.40 11.43
C ALA A 325 1.04 0.49 12.09
N ARG A 326 0.57 -0.41 12.97
CA ARG A 326 1.36 -1.48 13.53
C ARG A 326 0.74 -2.80 13.09
N VAL A 327 1.53 -3.60 12.39
CA VAL A 327 1.12 -4.92 11.92
C VAL A 327 1.85 -5.97 12.74
N TYR A 328 1.09 -6.89 13.32
CA TYR A 328 1.60 -8.05 14.04
C TYR A 328 1.15 -9.30 13.32
N VAL A 329 2.07 -10.19 13.04
CA VAL A 329 1.78 -11.52 12.53
C VAL A 329 2.21 -12.53 13.60
N THR A 330 1.26 -13.30 14.09
CA THR A 330 1.57 -14.32 15.09
C THR A 330 2.20 -15.55 14.45
N GLU A 331 2.92 -16.31 15.24
CA GLU A 331 3.50 -17.59 14.83
C GLU A 331 2.42 -18.57 14.36
N GLY A 332 2.66 -19.27 13.25
CA GLY A 332 1.73 -20.26 12.74
C GLY A 332 1.88 -21.58 13.48
N ALA A 333 0.76 -22.23 13.82
CA ALA A 333 0.78 -23.58 14.34
C ALA A 333 0.76 -24.58 13.16
N PRO A 334 1.56 -25.69 13.21
CA PRO A 334 1.48 -26.74 12.19
C PRO A 334 0.10 -27.42 12.23
N GLU A 335 -0.51 -27.62 11.06
CA GLU A 335 -1.77 -28.36 10.98
C GLU A 335 -1.53 -29.86 11.26
N PRO A 336 -2.27 -30.48 12.19
CA PRO A 336 -2.20 -31.90 12.44
C PRO A 336 -2.62 -32.67 11.17
N GLY A 337 -1.78 -33.59 10.69
CA GLY A 337 -2.12 -34.52 9.61
C GLY A 337 -1.68 -34.14 8.19
N LYS A 338 -1.11 -32.97 7.96
CA LYS A 338 -0.60 -32.55 6.62
C LYS A 338 0.93 -32.57 6.50
N GLY A 339 1.61 -33.48 7.16
CA GLY A 339 3.07 -33.65 7.01
C GLY A 339 3.90 -32.44 7.47
N GLY A 340 3.45 -31.71 8.47
CA GLY A 340 4.15 -30.55 9.01
C GLY A 340 4.05 -29.28 8.16
N LYS A 341 3.24 -29.29 7.10
CA LYS A 341 3.00 -28.12 6.25
C LYS A 341 2.05 -27.15 6.94
N GLN A 342 2.53 -25.91 7.18
CA GLN A 342 1.69 -24.85 7.67
C GLN A 342 0.97 -24.15 6.50
N PRO A 343 -0.33 -23.85 6.60
CA PRO A 343 -0.98 -23.02 5.61
C PRO A 343 -0.39 -21.60 5.69
N HIS A 344 -0.01 -21.07 4.54
CA HIS A 344 0.45 -19.68 4.41
C HIS A 344 -0.74 -18.73 4.42
N VAL A 345 -1.39 -18.56 5.57
CA VAL A 345 -2.56 -17.68 5.68
C VAL A 345 -2.27 -16.57 6.66
N ILE A 346 -1.55 -15.56 6.17
CA ILE A 346 -1.17 -14.40 6.99
C ILE A 346 -2.39 -13.64 7.47
N ALA A 347 -3.43 -13.48 6.67
CA ALA A 347 -4.65 -12.75 7.03
C ALA A 347 -5.34 -13.28 8.31
N LYS A 348 -5.26 -14.59 8.58
CA LYS A 348 -5.81 -15.19 9.82
C LYS A 348 -4.94 -14.94 11.06
N ARG A 349 -3.68 -14.59 10.89
CA ARG A 349 -2.67 -14.44 11.94
C ARG A 349 -2.24 -13.00 12.15
N ALA A 350 -2.73 -12.09 11.29
CA ALA A 350 -2.38 -10.69 11.33
C ALA A 350 -3.34 -9.89 12.23
N ARG A 351 -2.76 -9.03 13.05
CA ARG A 351 -3.46 -7.95 13.74
C ARG A 351 -2.88 -6.63 13.29
N VAL A 352 -3.73 -5.67 13.01
CA VAL A 352 -3.30 -4.32 12.64
C VAL A 352 -3.94 -3.31 13.58
N ASP A 353 -3.10 -2.49 14.19
CA ASP A 353 -3.51 -1.38 15.05
C ASP A 353 -3.14 -0.07 14.34
N ILE A 354 -4.10 0.84 14.19
CA ILE A 354 -3.84 2.22 13.75
C ILE A 354 -3.64 3.05 15.00
N VAL A 355 -2.46 3.63 15.14
CA VAL A 355 -2.03 4.38 16.33
C VAL A 355 -1.86 5.85 15.97
N ARG A 356 -2.29 6.74 16.87
CA ARG A 356 -2.06 8.18 16.72
C ARG A 356 -0.70 8.54 17.30
N VAL A 357 0.00 9.44 16.60
CA VAL A 357 1.31 9.99 17.01
C VAL A 357 1.11 11.37 17.62
#